data_16873c8a0471506554674250d604184e
#
_entry.id   16873c8a0471506554674250d604184e
#
_cell.length_a   1.000
_cell.length_b   1.000
_cell.length_c   1.000
_cell.angle_alpha   90.00
_cell.angle_beta   90.00
_cell.angle_gamma   90.00
#
_symmetry.space_group_name_H-M   'P 1'
#
loop_
_entity.id
_entity.type
_entity.pdbx_description
1 polymer ?
#
loop_
_entity_poly.entity_id
_entity_poly.type
_entity_poly.pdbx_seq_one_letter_code
_entity_poly.pdbx_strand_id
1 'polypeptide(L)'
;RFFHIQIYGHVEYKKRADINRIRAIPTAAPRGMILDRYGQILVDNYPTYILTGLPNEMGNENWSFSVISNCTAIDTAILIDNFDRYFRGRFIPSRITKDLTFDQLSCIEEHKHELAGINYIQFSERSFPSDVNMSHVLGYVKEIDRSLLSNMGDTEQYDVGDLIGWQGLEKLYENRLRGEKGLSFIQVDAFGREVGKVKDISDIKPIPGQDVFTTIDLGLQKTLEKAMSRCKGIALVTDPVT
;
A
#
# COMPACT_ATOMS: atom_id res chain seq x y z
N ARG A 1 -7.76 46.48 -14.32
CA ARG A 1 -8.14 45.18 -13.70
C ARG A 1 -6.90 44.36 -13.32
N PHE A 2 -5.88 44.24 -14.17
CA PHE A 2 -4.62 43.52 -13.88
C PHE A 2 -3.83 44.19 -12.73
N PHE A 3 -3.74 45.52 -12.69
CA PHE A 3 -3.06 46.29 -11.65
C PHE A 3 -3.68 46.00 -10.25
N HIS A 4 -5.00 45.88 -10.19
CA HIS A 4 -5.68 45.59 -8.93
C HIS A 4 -5.38 44.17 -8.41
N ILE A 5 -5.30 43.20 -9.30
CA ILE A 5 -4.96 41.80 -8.96
C ILE A 5 -3.50 41.67 -8.56
N GLN A 6 -2.58 42.37 -9.26
CA GLN A 6 -1.14 42.25 -9.06
C GLN A 6 -0.61 43.03 -7.86
N ILE A 7 -1.25 44.12 -7.48
CA ILE A 7 -0.77 44.99 -6.38
C ILE A 7 -1.66 44.87 -5.13
N TYR A 8 -2.95 45.10 -5.23
CA TYR A 8 -3.84 45.05 -4.06
C TYR A 8 -4.24 43.60 -3.66
N GLY A 9 -4.39 42.71 -4.61
CA GLY A 9 -4.76 41.29 -4.35
C GLY A 9 -3.57 40.33 -4.31
N HIS A 10 -2.32 40.80 -4.52
CA HIS A 10 -1.15 39.95 -4.70
C HIS A 10 -0.99 38.90 -3.59
N VAL A 11 -1.09 39.28 -2.34
CA VAL A 11 -0.89 38.41 -1.17
C VAL A 11 -1.93 37.31 -1.12
N GLU A 12 -3.19 37.65 -1.41
CA GLU A 12 -4.30 36.66 -1.38
C GLU A 12 -4.25 35.70 -2.56
N TYR A 13 -4.01 36.22 -3.76
CA TYR A 13 -3.89 35.39 -4.95
C TYR A 13 -2.62 34.53 -4.94
N LYS A 14 -1.52 35.05 -4.38
CA LYS A 14 -0.30 34.27 -4.16
C LYS A 14 -0.54 33.14 -3.15
N LYS A 15 -1.20 33.42 -2.02
CA LYS A 15 -1.59 32.37 -1.05
C LYS A 15 -2.46 31.27 -1.70
N ARG A 16 -3.45 31.66 -2.49
CA ARG A 16 -4.33 30.70 -3.20
C ARG A 16 -3.55 29.89 -4.24
N ALA A 17 -2.63 30.51 -4.97
CA ALA A 17 -1.76 29.83 -5.93
C ALA A 17 -0.81 28.85 -5.22
N ASP A 18 -0.24 29.24 -4.06
CA ASP A 18 0.66 28.40 -3.29
C ASP A 18 -0.09 27.20 -2.67
N ILE A 19 -1.31 27.38 -2.17
CA ILE A 19 -2.17 26.29 -1.67
C ILE A 19 -2.54 25.32 -2.79
N ASN A 20 -2.86 25.81 -4.00
CA ASN A 20 -3.18 24.96 -5.15
C ASN A 20 -1.96 24.19 -5.71
N ARG A 21 -0.75 24.59 -5.34
CA ARG A 21 0.51 23.92 -5.71
C ARG A 21 0.90 22.79 -4.77
N ILE A 22 0.27 22.69 -3.60
CA ILE A 22 0.61 21.69 -2.58
C ILE A 22 -0.40 20.55 -2.67
N ARG A 23 0.10 19.33 -2.81
CA ARG A 23 -0.70 18.12 -2.78
C ARG A 23 -0.26 17.26 -1.60
N ALA A 24 -1.21 16.85 -0.78
CA ALA A 24 -1.01 15.86 0.26
C ALA A 24 -1.19 14.45 -0.34
N ILE A 25 -0.17 13.62 -0.24
CA ILE A 25 -0.20 12.21 -0.66
C ILE A 25 -0.22 11.36 0.60
N PRO A 26 -1.26 10.53 0.81
CA PRO A 26 -1.29 9.60 1.93
C PRO A 26 -0.13 8.59 1.85
N THR A 27 0.59 8.42 2.96
CA THR A 27 1.64 7.42 3.11
C THR A 27 1.11 6.30 3.99
N ALA A 28 1.15 5.06 3.49
CA ALA A 28 0.68 3.91 4.25
C ALA A 28 1.51 3.70 5.52
N ALA A 29 0.84 3.33 6.62
CA ALA A 29 1.50 2.93 7.84
C ALA A 29 1.90 1.45 7.78
N PRO A 30 3.07 1.07 8.32
CA PRO A 30 3.39 -0.33 8.56
C PRO A 30 2.36 -0.93 9.51
N ARG A 31 1.85 -2.10 9.15
CA ARG A 31 0.86 -2.80 9.96
C ARG A 31 1.55 -3.46 11.17
N GLY A 32 0.92 -3.51 12.34
CA GLY A 32 1.44 -4.20 13.53
C GLY A 32 1.66 -5.69 13.29
N MET A 33 2.60 -6.30 13.98
CA MET A 33 2.89 -7.73 13.93
C MET A 33 1.88 -8.54 14.76
N ILE A 34 1.72 -9.82 14.44
CA ILE A 34 1.01 -10.77 15.30
C ILE A 34 2.04 -11.76 15.84
N LEU A 35 2.12 -11.86 17.15
CA LEU A 35 3.12 -12.61 17.88
C LEU A 35 2.46 -13.73 18.69
N ASP A 36 3.20 -14.81 18.89
CA ASP A 36 2.80 -15.88 19.81
C ASP A 36 2.96 -15.45 21.29
N ARG A 37 2.68 -16.35 22.23
CA ARG A 37 2.81 -16.10 23.69
C ARG A 37 4.25 -15.82 24.13
N TYR A 38 5.25 -16.21 23.35
CA TYR A 38 6.67 -16.03 23.64
C TYR A 38 7.32 -14.92 22.81
N GLY A 39 6.54 -14.17 22.03
CA GLY A 39 7.06 -13.12 21.17
C GLY A 39 7.63 -13.63 19.84
N GLN A 40 7.36 -14.89 19.45
CA GLN A 40 7.71 -15.38 18.13
C GLN A 40 6.76 -14.84 17.07
N ILE A 41 7.29 -14.49 15.92
CA ILE A 41 6.51 -13.85 14.86
C ILE A 41 5.63 -14.89 14.17
N LEU A 42 4.32 -14.64 14.20
CA LEU A 42 3.33 -15.41 13.46
C LEU A 42 2.99 -14.72 12.13
N VAL A 43 2.84 -13.41 12.17
CA VAL A 43 2.55 -12.58 10.99
C VAL A 43 3.40 -11.31 11.05
N ASP A 44 4.11 -11.05 9.98
CA ASP A 44 5.01 -9.91 9.81
C ASP A 44 4.68 -9.12 8.55
N ASN A 45 5.46 -8.11 8.29
CA ASN A 45 5.43 -7.32 7.06
C ASN A 45 6.76 -7.44 6.33
N TYR A 46 6.73 -7.62 5.04
CA TYR A 46 7.95 -7.50 4.24
C TYR A 46 7.82 -6.34 3.23
N PRO A 47 8.91 -5.62 3.01
CA PRO A 47 8.92 -4.56 2.02
C PRO A 47 8.88 -5.15 0.62
N THR A 48 7.95 -4.65 -0.19
CA THR A 48 7.89 -4.92 -1.62
C THR A 48 7.84 -3.62 -2.41
N TYR A 49 8.00 -3.67 -3.72
CA TYR A 49 7.92 -2.51 -4.59
C TYR A 49 6.71 -2.61 -5.49
N ILE A 50 5.98 -1.52 -5.55
CA ILE A 50 4.82 -1.34 -6.44
C ILE A 50 5.20 -0.37 -7.53
N LEU A 51 5.01 -0.76 -8.79
CA LEU A 51 5.15 0.12 -9.93
C LEU A 51 3.87 0.91 -10.13
N THR A 52 4.02 2.22 -10.23
CA THR A 52 2.90 3.15 -10.44
C THR A 52 3.16 4.01 -11.67
N GLY A 53 2.09 4.35 -12.38
CA GLY A 53 2.12 5.28 -13.49
C GLY A 53 1.24 6.49 -13.21
N LEU A 54 1.74 7.69 -13.50
CA LEU A 54 0.97 8.91 -13.45
C LEU A 54 0.34 9.18 -14.82
N PRO A 55 -0.99 9.01 -14.98
CA PRO A 55 -1.64 9.01 -16.29
C PRO A 55 -1.40 10.30 -17.10
N ASN A 56 -1.29 11.45 -16.41
CA ASN A 56 -1.05 12.72 -17.07
C ASN A 56 0.37 12.89 -17.62
N GLU A 57 1.34 12.12 -17.15
CA GLU A 57 2.76 12.17 -17.54
C GLU A 57 3.16 11.02 -18.45
N MET A 58 2.38 9.94 -18.46
CA MET A 58 2.59 8.82 -19.38
C MET A 58 2.32 9.27 -20.82
N GLY A 59 3.38 9.44 -21.61
CA GLY A 59 3.28 9.93 -22.98
C GLY A 59 2.62 8.91 -23.92
N ASN A 60 3.38 7.88 -24.33
CA ASN A 60 2.86 6.78 -25.14
C ASN A 60 2.62 5.56 -24.22
N GLU A 61 1.40 5.41 -23.73
CA GLU A 61 1.02 4.33 -22.80
C GLU A 61 1.37 2.95 -23.35
N ASN A 62 1.08 2.67 -24.62
CA ASN A 62 1.37 1.38 -25.24
C ASN A 62 2.87 1.06 -25.25
N TRP A 63 3.73 2.05 -25.51
CA TRP A 63 5.16 1.88 -25.44
C TRP A 63 5.65 1.62 -24.04
N SER A 64 5.17 2.39 -23.06
CA SER A 64 5.54 2.23 -21.67
C SER A 64 5.16 0.85 -21.15
N PHE A 65 3.95 0.36 -21.44
CA PHE A 65 3.52 -0.98 -21.03
C PHE A 65 4.31 -2.10 -21.73
N SER A 66 4.75 -1.89 -22.99
CA SER A 66 5.60 -2.85 -23.69
C SER A 66 6.98 -2.98 -23.04
N VAL A 67 7.61 -1.86 -22.66
CA VAL A 67 8.90 -1.87 -21.96
C VAL A 67 8.75 -2.53 -20.58
N ILE A 68 7.72 -2.19 -19.82
CA ILE A 68 7.45 -2.79 -18.50
C ILE A 68 7.21 -4.30 -18.65
N SER A 69 6.46 -4.73 -19.64
CA SER A 69 6.20 -6.16 -19.91
C SER A 69 7.50 -6.93 -20.18
N ASN A 70 8.42 -6.35 -20.95
CA ASN A 70 9.73 -6.95 -21.21
C ASN A 70 10.57 -7.10 -19.94
N CYS A 71 10.55 -6.09 -19.05
CA CYS A 71 11.29 -6.13 -17.79
C CYS A 71 10.65 -7.07 -16.74
N THR A 72 9.34 -7.17 -16.71
CA THR A 72 8.62 -7.90 -15.65
C THR A 72 8.19 -9.31 -16.07
N ALA A 73 8.22 -9.62 -17.37
CA ALA A 73 7.67 -10.82 -17.99
C ALA A 73 6.14 -10.98 -17.73
N ILE A 74 5.42 -9.88 -17.47
CA ILE A 74 3.97 -9.83 -17.31
C ILE A 74 3.35 -9.36 -18.61
N ASP A 75 2.25 -9.98 -19.03
CA ASP A 75 1.53 -9.58 -20.25
C ASP A 75 1.04 -8.12 -20.15
N THR A 76 1.21 -7.38 -21.25
CA THR A 76 0.76 -5.99 -21.38
C THR A 76 -0.73 -5.82 -21.08
N ALA A 77 -1.56 -6.79 -21.45
CA ALA A 77 -2.99 -6.76 -21.17
C ALA A 77 -3.29 -6.78 -19.65
N ILE A 78 -2.51 -7.55 -18.88
CA ILE A 78 -2.64 -7.61 -17.41
C ILE A 78 -2.18 -6.29 -16.78
N LEU A 79 -1.10 -5.69 -17.29
CA LEU A 79 -0.59 -4.41 -16.79
C LEU A 79 -1.59 -3.28 -17.02
N ILE A 80 -2.23 -3.25 -18.20
CA ILE A 80 -3.27 -2.26 -18.54
C ILE A 80 -4.51 -2.47 -17.67
N ASP A 81 -5.00 -3.72 -17.52
CA ASP A 81 -6.16 -4.01 -16.65
C ASP A 81 -5.93 -3.58 -15.20
N ASN A 82 -4.74 -3.83 -14.69
CA ASN A 82 -4.36 -3.36 -13.35
C ASN A 82 -4.34 -1.84 -13.29
N PHE A 83 -3.72 -1.18 -14.26
CA PHE A 83 -3.66 0.28 -14.30
C PHE A 83 -5.06 0.91 -14.29
N ASP A 84 -5.99 0.39 -15.09
CA ASP A 84 -7.36 0.86 -15.17
C ASP A 84 -8.15 0.55 -13.89
N ARG A 85 -7.94 -0.62 -13.29
CA ARG A 85 -8.59 -1.04 -12.05
C ARG A 85 -8.26 -0.11 -10.88
N TYR A 86 -7.02 0.37 -10.80
CA TYR A 86 -6.54 1.26 -9.73
C TYR A 86 -6.54 2.73 -10.14
N PHE A 87 -7.06 3.06 -11.30
CA PHE A 87 -7.16 4.44 -11.76
C PHE A 87 -8.08 5.27 -10.85
N ARG A 88 -7.54 6.36 -10.28
CA ARG A 88 -8.25 7.28 -9.40
C ARG A 88 -8.38 8.70 -9.96
N GLY A 89 -7.68 8.99 -11.05
CA GLY A 89 -7.67 10.31 -11.70
C GLY A 89 -6.37 10.58 -12.43
N ARG A 90 -6.38 11.56 -13.32
CA ARG A 90 -5.23 11.85 -14.19
C ARG A 90 -3.96 12.25 -13.47
N PHE A 91 -4.10 12.82 -12.27
CA PHE A 91 -2.98 13.34 -11.47
C PHE A 91 -2.72 12.52 -10.21
N ILE A 92 -3.26 11.32 -10.15
CA ILE A 92 -3.05 10.40 -9.03
C ILE A 92 -2.35 9.16 -9.60
N PRO A 93 -1.21 8.75 -9.02
CA PRO A 93 -0.53 7.54 -9.48
C PRO A 93 -1.47 6.34 -9.43
N SER A 94 -1.55 5.60 -10.54
CA SER A 94 -2.28 4.35 -10.66
C SER A 94 -1.30 3.18 -10.60
N ARG A 95 -1.67 2.10 -9.92
CA ARG A 95 -0.82 0.92 -9.80
C ARG A 95 -0.82 0.14 -11.12
N ILE A 96 0.38 -0.25 -11.58
CA ILE A 96 0.60 -1.07 -12.76
C ILE A 96 0.84 -2.53 -12.35
N THR A 97 1.79 -2.75 -11.44
CA THR A 97 2.09 -4.07 -10.91
C THR A 97 2.65 -3.97 -9.49
N LYS A 98 2.67 -5.08 -8.77
CA LYS A 98 3.25 -5.21 -7.44
C LYS A 98 4.28 -6.34 -7.40
N ASP A 99 4.95 -6.50 -6.27
CA ASP A 99 5.91 -7.58 -6.00
C ASP A 99 7.08 -7.63 -7.00
N LEU A 100 7.61 -6.43 -7.32
CA LEU A 100 8.77 -6.35 -8.18
C LEU A 100 10.00 -6.93 -7.50
N THR A 101 10.67 -7.83 -8.19
CA THR A 101 12.01 -8.30 -7.80
C THR A 101 13.04 -7.22 -8.04
N PHE A 102 14.21 -7.36 -7.39
CA PHE A 102 15.31 -6.42 -7.57
C PHE A 102 15.78 -6.34 -9.03
N ASP A 103 15.84 -7.48 -9.74
CA ASP A 103 16.25 -7.54 -11.14
C ASP A 103 15.25 -6.81 -12.04
N GLN A 104 13.95 -7.00 -11.80
CA GLN A 104 12.89 -6.31 -12.53
C GLN A 104 12.94 -4.79 -12.29
N LEU A 105 13.18 -4.39 -11.04
CA LEU A 105 13.32 -2.98 -10.69
C LEU A 105 14.54 -2.36 -11.36
N SER A 106 15.68 -3.06 -11.39
CA SER A 106 16.89 -2.62 -12.06
C SER A 106 16.66 -2.42 -13.57
N CYS A 107 15.98 -3.37 -14.22
CA CYS A 107 15.60 -3.24 -15.62
C CYS A 107 14.73 -2.00 -15.89
N ILE A 108 13.75 -1.73 -15.03
CA ILE A 108 12.89 -0.55 -15.14
C ILE A 108 13.70 0.75 -14.95
N GLU A 109 14.63 0.78 -14.00
CA GLU A 109 15.50 1.96 -13.77
C GLU A 109 16.43 2.23 -14.95
N GLU A 110 16.95 1.19 -15.62
CA GLU A 110 17.77 1.35 -16.84
C GLU A 110 16.98 2.03 -17.97
N HIS A 111 15.67 1.76 -18.08
CA HIS A 111 14.78 2.34 -19.08
C HIS A 111 14.02 3.58 -18.60
N LYS A 112 14.35 4.12 -17.42
CA LYS A 112 13.61 5.23 -16.81
C LYS A 112 13.50 6.48 -17.68
N HIS A 113 14.48 6.73 -18.50
CA HIS A 113 14.47 7.87 -19.44
C HIS A 113 13.40 7.75 -20.54
N GLU A 114 12.94 6.53 -20.83
CA GLU A 114 11.86 6.23 -21.78
C GLU A 114 10.49 6.13 -21.09
N LEU A 115 10.47 5.96 -19.77
CA LEU A 115 9.30 5.69 -18.95
C LEU A 115 8.83 6.95 -18.20
N ALA A 116 8.43 7.97 -18.97
CA ALA A 116 7.89 9.19 -18.36
C ALA A 116 6.65 8.90 -17.52
N GLY A 117 6.57 9.47 -16.32
CA GLY A 117 5.45 9.29 -15.40
C GLY A 117 5.39 7.94 -14.68
N ILE A 118 6.37 7.04 -14.93
CA ILE A 118 6.47 5.78 -14.22
C ILE A 118 7.41 5.94 -13.02
N ASN A 119 6.90 5.53 -11.85
CA ASN A 119 7.64 5.54 -10.60
C ASN A 119 7.36 4.26 -9.82
N TYR A 120 8.21 3.96 -8.85
CA TYR A 120 7.95 2.88 -7.91
C TYR A 120 7.88 3.43 -6.48
N ILE A 121 7.05 2.81 -5.68
CA ILE A 121 6.91 3.11 -4.27
C ILE A 121 7.17 1.84 -3.47
N GLN A 122 7.81 2.00 -2.32
CA GLN A 122 7.93 0.91 -1.37
C GLN A 122 6.59 0.71 -0.66
N PHE A 123 6.15 -0.53 -0.63
CA PHE A 123 4.91 -0.95 0.03
C PHE A 123 5.21 -2.06 1.03
N SER A 124 4.38 -2.19 2.03
CA SER A 124 4.52 -3.23 3.05
C SER A 124 3.46 -4.29 2.83
N GLU A 125 3.87 -5.50 2.44
CA GLU A 125 2.96 -6.61 2.23
C GLU A 125 2.99 -7.57 3.43
N ARG A 126 1.88 -8.27 3.66
CA ARG A 126 1.71 -9.17 4.79
C ARG A 126 2.42 -10.50 4.55
N SER A 127 3.25 -10.92 5.49
CA SER A 127 4.01 -12.16 5.45
C SER A 127 3.64 -13.08 6.60
N PHE A 128 3.64 -14.37 6.33
CA PHE A 128 3.40 -15.43 7.30
C PHE A 128 4.66 -16.33 7.41
N PRO A 129 5.71 -15.85 8.08
CA PRO A 129 7.02 -16.51 8.10
C PRO A 129 7.03 -17.81 8.90
N SER A 130 6.04 -18.02 9.77
CA SER A 130 5.87 -19.27 10.48
C SER A 130 5.30 -20.34 9.54
N ASP A 131 6.03 -21.44 9.32
CA ASP A 131 5.58 -22.58 8.50
C ASP A 131 4.42 -23.34 9.16
N VAL A 132 3.33 -22.65 9.46
CA VAL A 132 2.13 -23.19 10.09
C VAL A 132 0.86 -22.79 9.36
N ASN A 133 -0.10 -23.71 9.27
CA ASN A 133 -1.34 -23.52 8.53
C ASN A 133 -2.47 -23.02 9.45
N MET A 134 -2.35 -21.80 9.97
CA MET A 134 -3.36 -21.19 10.84
C MET A 134 -4.20 -20.12 10.16
N SER A 135 -4.37 -20.17 8.85
CA SER A 135 -5.06 -19.13 8.07
C SER A 135 -6.48 -18.83 8.55
N HIS A 136 -7.18 -19.81 9.13
CA HIS A 136 -8.53 -19.64 9.69
C HIS A 136 -8.54 -18.90 11.03
N VAL A 137 -7.43 -18.94 11.80
CA VAL A 137 -7.26 -18.21 13.07
C VAL A 137 -6.62 -16.86 12.82
N LEU A 138 -5.45 -16.84 12.20
CA LEU A 138 -4.73 -15.60 11.88
C LEU A 138 -5.53 -14.74 10.91
N GLY A 139 -6.19 -15.37 9.96
CA GLY A 139 -6.91 -14.70 8.91
C GLY A 139 -5.99 -14.23 7.79
N TYR A 140 -6.46 -13.29 7.02
CA TYR A 140 -5.73 -12.66 5.94
C TYR A 140 -6.22 -11.24 5.70
N VAL A 141 -5.40 -10.45 5.03
CA VAL A 141 -5.73 -9.11 4.57
C VAL A 141 -6.23 -9.17 3.13
N LYS A 142 -7.11 -8.25 2.77
CA LYS A 142 -7.59 -8.05 1.41
C LYS A 142 -7.33 -6.61 1.01
N GLU A 143 -6.98 -6.41 -0.24
CA GLU A 143 -6.86 -5.08 -0.81
C GLU A 143 -8.24 -4.53 -1.16
N ILE A 144 -8.45 -3.26 -0.86
CA ILE A 144 -9.70 -2.56 -1.13
C ILE A 144 -9.70 -2.11 -2.58
N ASP A 145 -10.61 -2.66 -3.36
CA ASP A 145 -10.94 -2.17 -4.69
C ASP A 145 -12.12 -1.18 -4.65
N ARG A 146 -12.45 -0.58 -5.79
CA ARG A 146 -13.57 0.36 -5.88
C ARG A 146 -14.91 -0.24 -5.49
N SER A 147 -15.13 -1.51 -5.82
CA SER A 147 -16.39 -2.20 -5.56
C SER A 147 -16.55 -2.45 -4.06
N LEU A 148 -15.47 -2.83 -3.40
CA LEU A 148 -15.46 -3.04 -1.95
C LEU A 148 -15.63 -1.72 -1.22
N LEU A 149 -14.91 -0.67 -1.64
CA LEU A 149 -15.01 0.65 -1.02
C LEU A 149 -16.44 1.22 -1.11
N SER A 150 -17.11 1.06 -2.25
CA SER A 150 -18.50 1.54 -2.42
C SER A 150 -19.52 0.80 -1.55
N ASN A 151 -19.22 -0.45 -1.16
CA ASN A 151 -20.05 -1.27 -0.29
C ASN A 151 -19.75 -1.06 1.20
N MET A 152 -18.62 -0.42 1.55
CA MET A 152 -18.27 -0.05 2.91
C MET A 152 -18.89 1.31 3.22
N GLY A 153 -19.86 1.36 4.11
CA GLY A 153 -20.62 2.57 4.41
C GLY A 153 -19.82 3.73 5.04
N ASP A 154 -18.64 3.47 5.57
CA ASP A 154 -17.73 4.47 6.15
C ASP A 154 -16.42 4.47 5.35
N THR A 155 -16.37 5.35 4.34
CA THR A 155 -15.26 5.42 3.39
C THR A 155 -14.15 6.38 3.80
N GLU A 156 -14.35 7.20 4.84
CA GLU A 156 -13.39 8.25 5.22
C GLU A 156 -12.04 7.70 5.72
N GLN A 157 -12.00 6.43 6.15
CA GLN A 157 -10.82 5.82 6.73
C GLN A 157 -9.96 5.03 5.75
N TYR A 158 -10.48 4.71 4.57
CA TYR A 158 -9.82 3.84 3.60
C TYR A 158 -9.81 4.44 2.19
N ASP A 159 -8.73 4.14 1.49
CA ASP A 159 -8.57 4.45 0.07
C ASP A 159 -8.52 3.16 -0.75
N VAL A 160 -8.79 3.28 -2.05
CA VAL A 160 -8.55 2.18 -3.00
C VAL A 160 -7.07 1.81 -2.98
N GLY A 161 -6.78 0.53 -2.78
CA GLY A 161 -5.41 0.01 -2.66
C GLY A 161 -4.94 -0.18 -1.22
N ASP A 162 -5.72 0.23 -0.21
CA ASP A 162 -5.41 -0.07 1.19
C ASP A 162 -5.65 -1.55 1.51
N LEU A 163 -4.93 -2.04 2.51
CA LEU A 163 -5.13 -3.37 3.06
C LEU A 163 -6.10 -3.33 4.24
N ILE A 164 -7.08 -4.21 4.23
CA ILE A 164 -8.02 -4.41 5.33
C ILE A 164 -7.99 -5.86 5.82
N GLY A 165 -8.03 -6.08 7.11
CA GLY A 165 -8.19 -7.41 7.70
C GLY A 165 -9.56 -8.00 7.34
N TRP A 166 -9.54 -9.08 6.55
CA TRP A 166 -10.77 -9.66 6.01
C TRP A 166 -11.38 -10.73 6.91
N GLN A 167 -10.53 -11.52 7.56
CA GLN A 167 -10.94 -12.63 8.41
C GLN A 167 -9.99 -12.82 9.59
N GLY A 168 -10.39 -13.62 10.59
CA GLY A 168 -9.57 -14.02 11.73
C GLY A 168 -9.12 -12.88 12.63
N LEU A 169 -7.93 -13.02 13.21
CA LEU A 169 -7.32 -12.03 14.08
C LEU A 169 -7.02 -10.72 13.34
N GLU A 170 -6.67 -10.81 12.05
CA GLU A 170 -6.46 -9.63 11.20
C GLU A 170 -7.68 -8.73 11.16
N LYS A 171 -8.88 -9.29 11.07
CA LYS A 171 -10.15 -8.54 11.10
C LYS A 171 -10.50 -8.07 12.50
N LEU A 172 -10.34 -8.94 13.50
CA LEU A 172 -10.74 -8.63 14.87
C LEU A 172 -9.94 -7.47 15.46
N TYR A 173 -8.64 -7.43 15.15
CA TYR A 173 -7.71 -6.41 15.64
C TYR A 173 -7.36 -5.36 14.59
N GLU A 174 -8.17 -5.20 13.53
CA GLU A 174 -7.96 -4.23 12.45
C GLU A 174 -7.59 -2.84 12.97
N ASN A 175 -8.37 -2.29 13.91
CA ASN A 175 -8.16 -0.95 14.45
C ASN A 175 -6.81 -0.78 15.18
N ARG A 176 -6.22 -1.86 15.70
CA ARG A 176 -4.90 -1.84 16.33
C ARG A 176 -3.78 -2.07 15.32
N LEU A 177 -3.99 -3.05 14.44
CA LEU A 177 -2.98 -3.49 13.48
C LEU A 177 -2.74 -2.49 12.36
N ARG A 178 -3.77 -1.76 11.90
CA ARG A 178 -3.71 -0.90 10.72
C ARG A 178 -2.72 0.26 10.86
N GLY A 179 -2.58 0.85 12.06
CA GLY A 179 -1.86 2.09 12.26
C GLY A 179 -2.59 3.32 11.70
N GLU A 180 -1.90 4.45 11.64
CA GLU A 180 -2.44 5.69 11.12
C GLU A 180 -1.60 6.17 9.93
N LYS A 181 -2.26 6.52 8.84
CA LYS A 181 -1.59 7.02 7.63
C LYS A 181 -0.85 8.31 7.91
N GLY A 182 0.32 8.46 7.31
CA GLY A 182 1.02 9.72 7.20
C GLY A 182 0.56 10.53 6.00
N LEU A 183 1.08 11.74 5.88
CA LEU A 183 0.88 12.63 4.72
C LEU A 183 2.25 13.14 4.26
N SER A 184 2.56 12.96 2.98
CA SER A 184 3.70 13.59 2.33
C SER A 184 3.21 14.75 1.47
N PHE A 185 3.85 15.91 1.62
CA PHE A 185 3.46 17.13 0.92
C PHE A 185 4.41 17.38 -0.25
N ILE A 186 3.87 17.25 -1.45
CA ILE A 186 4.59 17.55 -2.69
C ILE A 186 4.11 18.83 -3.32
N GLN A 187 5.02 19.53 -3.98
CA GLN A 187 4.71 20.68 -4.80
C GLN A 187 4.43 20.22 -6.24
N VAL A 188 3.31 20.67 -6.80
CA VAL A 188 2.94 20.41 -8.18
C VAL A 188 2.88 21.68 -9.01
N ASP A 189 3.14 21.59 -10.30
CA ASP A 189 2.99 22.69 -11.25
C ASP A 189 1.51 22.88 -11.66
N ALA A 190 1.26 23.84 -12.55
CA ALA A 190 -0.09 24.12 -13.07
C ALA A 190 -0.70 22.94 -13.86
N PHE A 191 0.12 21.98 -14.28
CA PHE A 191 -0.30 20.77 -14.98
C PHE A 191 -0.41 19.56 -14.04
N GLY A 192 -0.11 19.74 -12.73
CA GLY A 192 -0.18 18.70 -11.72
C GLY A 192 1.07 17.83 -11.61
N ARG A 193 2.16 18.16 -12.33
CA ARG A 193 3.43 17.41 -12.28
C ARG A 193 4.18 17.75 -11.00
N GLU A 194 4.81 16.77 -10.39
CA GLU A 194 5.65 16.95 -9.22
C GLU A 194 6.88 17.80 -9.56
N VAL A 195 7.05 18.91 -8.85
CA VAL A 195 8.21 19.83 -8.99
C VAL A 195 9.21 19.59 -7.86
N GLY A 196 8.78 19.01 -6.76
CA GLY A 196 9.63 18.71 -5.61
C GLY A 196 8.89 18.71 -4.28
N LYS A 197 9.66 18.63 -3.19
CA LYS A 197 9.10 18.72 -1.83
C LYS A 197 8.83 20.17 -1.44
N VAL A 198 7.77 20.37 -0.66
CA VAL A 198 7.44 21.68 -0.08
C VAL A 198 8.45 22.01 1.01
N LYS A 199 9.12 23.17 0.93
CA LYS A 199 10.17 23.55 1.89
C LYS A 199 9.65 23.93 3.28
N ASP A 200 8.41 24.44 3.33
CA ASP A 200 7.84 25.05 4.55
C ASP A 200 6.86 24.13 5.29
N ILE A 201 6.57 22.94 4.77
CA ILE A 201 5.65 21.99 5.38
C ILE A 201 6.39 20.67 5.57
N SER A 202 6.43 20.20 6.82
CA SER A 202 7.01 18.90 7.15
C SER A 202 6.01 17.77 6.86
N ASP A 203 6.51 16.67 6.31
CA ASP A 203 5.72 15.45 6.13
C ASP A 203 5.22 14.94 7.49
N ILE A 204 3.98 14.50 7.54
CA ILE A 204 3.41 13.81 8.70
C ILE A 204 3.79 12.34 8.57
N LYS A 205 4.66 11.86 9.46
CA LYS A 205 5.08 10.46 9.44
C LYS A 205 3.91 9.55 9.79
N PRO A 206 3.77 8.39 9.11
CA PRO A 206 2.78 7.40 9.48
C PRO A 206 3.09 6.83 10.86
N ILE A 207 2.05 6.53 11.64
CA ILE A 207 2.16 5.87 12.94
C ILE A 207 1.96 4.36 12.71
N PRO A 208 2.99 3.53 12.98
CA PRO A 208 2.86 2.08 12.83
C PRO A 208 1.71 1.50 13.66
N GLY A 209 1.10 0.44 13.16
CA GLY A 209 0.14 -0.33 13.93
C GLY A 209 0.77 -0.95 15.18
N GLN A 210 -0.07 -1.25 16.16
CA GLN A 210 0.35 -1.90 17.40
C GLN A 210 0.45 -3.40 17.19
N ASP A 211 1.49 -4.01 17.77
CA ASP A 211 1.66 -5.44 17.77
C ASP A 211 0.61 -6.13 18.66
N VAL A 212 0.18 -7.30 18.24
CA VAL A 212 -0.80 -8.12 18.96
C VAL A 212 -0.14 -9.40 19.43
N PHE A 213 -0.06 -9.56 20.77
CA PHE A 213 0.37 -10.81 21.40
C PHE A 213 -0.82 -11.75 21.54
N THR A 214 -0.65 -12.97 21.09
CA THR A 214 -1.68 -14.02 21.20
C THR A 214 -1.34 -15.01 22.30
N THR A 215 -2.30 -15.85 22.66
CA THR A 215 -2.07 -16.99 23.56
C THR A 215 -1.59 -18.24 22.81
N ILE A 216 -1.40 -18.16 21.52
CA ILE A 216 -0.93 -19.25 20.66
C ILE A 216 0.51 -19.61 21.06
N ASP A 217 0.81 -20.91 21.05
CA ASP A 217 2.15 -21.46 21.20
C ASP A 217 2.58 -22.06 19.85
N LEU A 218 3.53 -21.41 19.18
CA LEU A 218 3.98 -21.81 17.85
C LEU A 218 4.59 -23.22 17.84
N GLY A 219 5.33 -23.59 18.89
CA GLY A 219 5.93 -24.91 19.01
C GLY A 219 4.89 -26.02 19.14
N LEU A 220 3.86 -25.77 19.94
CA LEU A 220 2.73 -26.69 20.10
C LEU A 220 1.93 -26.81 18.79
N GLN A 221 1.69 -25.70 18.10
CA GLN A 221 1.00 -25.65 16.81
C GLN A 221 1.74 -26.52 15.76
N LYS A 222 3.06 -26.35 15.60
CA LYS A 222 3.88 -27.15 14.69
C LYS A 222 3.79 -28.65 15.02
N THR A 223 3.76 -28.99 16.29
CA THR A 223 3.63 -30.38 16.76
C THR A 223 2.26 -30.96 16.39
N LEU A 224 1.18 -30.20 16.61
CA LEU A 224 -0.17 -30.60 16.24
C LEU A 224 -0.32 -30.78 14.72
N GLU A 225 0.19 -29.86 13.91
CA GLU A 225 0.11 -29.98 12.46
C GLU A 225 0.87 -31.20 11.93
N LYS A 226 2.04 -31.49 12.51
CA LYS A 226 2.79 -32.68 12.20
C LYS A 226 2.03 -33.96 12.57
N ALA A 227 1.39 -33.98 13.73
CA ALA A 227 0.56 -35.11 14.17
C ALA A 227 -0.66 -35.32 13.28
N MET A 228 -1.28 -34.22 12.82
CA MET A 228 -2.50 -34.21 11.99
C MET A 228 -2.22 -34.34 10.49
N SER A 229 -0.96 -34.35 10.06
CA SER A 229 -0.58 -34.34 8.62
C SER A 229 -1.23 -35.47 7.78
N ARG A 230 -1.60 -36.58 8.40
CA ARG A 230 -2.24 -37.74 7.75
C ARG A 230 -3.73 -37.86 8.06
N CYS A 231 -4.29 -36.95 8.84
CA CYS A 231 -5.68 -37.01 9.30
C CYS A 231 -6.44 -35.79 8.79
N LYS A 232 -7.73 -36.00 8.46
CA LYS A 232 -8.67 -34.89 8.22
C LYS A 232 -9.45 -34.68 9.51
N GLY A 233 -9.33 -33.50 10.13
CA GLY A 233 -10.02 -33.22 11.38
C GLY A 233 -9.60 -31.88 11.99
N ILE A 234 -10.02 -31.66 13.18
CA ILE A 234 -9.67 -30.48 14.00
C ILE A 234 -8.98 -31.00 15.26
N ALA A 235 -7.85 -30.40 15.61
CA ALA A 235 -7.18 -30.60 16.89
C ALA A 235 -7.12 -29.28 17.64
N LEU A 236 -7.54 -29.28 18.89
CA LEU A 236 -7.51 -28.13 19.78
C LEU A 236 -6.82 -28.55 21.09
N VAL A 237 -5.82 -27.77 21.48
CA VAL A 237 -5.15 -27.93 22.77
C VAL A 237 -5.28 -26.63 23.52
N THR A 238 -5.85 -26.70 24.72
CA THR A 238 -6.05 -25.55 25.60
C THR A 238 -5.50 -25.87 26.98
N ASP A 239 -5.01 -24.84 27.67
CA ASP A 239 -4.68 -24.94 29.08
C ASP A 239 -5.99 -24.88 29.89
N PRO A 240 -6.31 -25.90 30.71
CA PRO A 240 -7.55 -25.92 31.47
C PRO A 240 -7.54 -24.99 32.70
N VAL A 241 -6.38 -24.38 33.02
CA VAL A 241 -6.20 -23.54 34.22
C VAL A 241 -6.27 -22.05 33.93
N THR A 242 -6.17 -21.63 32.65
CA THR A 242 -6.23 -20.21 32.24
C THR A 242 -7.45 -19.86 31.42
#